data_22ce97751a6f44438a8f1fe626d22408
#
_entry.id   22ce97751a6f44438a8f1fe626d22408
#
_cell.length_a   1.000
_cell.length_b   1.000
_cell.length_c   1.000
_cell.angle_alpha   90.00
_cell.angle_beta   90.00
_cell.angle_gamma   90.00
#
_symmetry.space_group_name_H-M   'P 1'
#
loop_
_entity.id
_entity.type
_entity.pdbx_description
1 polymer ?
#
loop_
_entity_poly.entity_id
_entity_poly.type
_entity_poly.pdbx_seq_one_letter_code
_entity_poly.pdbx_strand_id
1 'polypeptide(L)'
;MNRREILAAFLGVPFALAACRRNEVPSLPPGEIVGTSDVFGHRLRDEVFEVSPDAWINVPVVIVGGGVAGLTAAWRLQNSGIKDFVLIELENAPGGTSRSGSNGSISFPWGAHYIPAPMKENTALVSLLAEIGVVEGKDKDGEPIVGEQFLCRDPEERVFYKGRWYEGLYLHAGASEDDERQLQKFNTEVDQWISWRDGRGRRAFTLPVSACSDDAEVTALDGLSMNDWMNERRLVSPRLRWWVDYACRDDYGMTLEQTSAWAGLFYFCSRVVAPKVESQSLITWPEGNGRLVSHLFERVKPNIQLDRAAVEVIPVHENGSDRVDVITLDRNGRNPRGFRADRVIFAAPQFMARHIVRPYRDNPPPHIAEFQFGAWMVANLTLKDRPKQSPRDFPLAWDNVFYESPSLGYVVATHQRGIERGPTVLTYYYPLCDENPRVARTRLLETDWRGWAEIALTDLSRAHMDIRHLVERLDVMRWGHAMIRPRTGFMWGSARREGAKPFRSIHFAHSELSGVALFEEAFDVGLRVADEVSHK
;
A
#
# COMPACT_ATOMS: atom_id res chain seq x y z
N MET A 1 -62.06 -38.25 -17.47
CA MET A 1 -60.66 -37.75 -17.45
C MET A 1 -59.76 -38.89 -17.94
N ASN A 2 -59.08 -38.67 -19.02
CA ASN A 2 -58.23 -39.66 -19.60
C ASN A 2 -56.77 -39.47 -19.08
N ARG A 3 -55.94 -40.54 -19.15
CA ARG A 3 -54.55 -40.53 -18.59
C ARG A 3 -53.68 -39.34 -19.03
N ARG A 4 -53.96 -38.75 -20.20
CA ARG A 4 -53.26 -37.55 -20.68
C ARG A 4 -53.65 -36.28 -19.96
N GLU A 5 -54.88 -36.12 -19.55
CA GLU A 5 -55.37 -34.95 -18.81
C GLU A 5 -54.86 -34.93 -17.36
N ILE A 6 -54.64 -36.11 -16.77
CA ILE A 6 -54.03 -36.24 -15.43
C ILE A 6 -52.55 -35.92 -15.45
N LEU A 7 -51.83 -36.34 -16.49
CA LEU A 7 -50.39 -36.01 -16.68
C LEU A 7 -50.16 -34.54 -16.98
N ALA A 8 -51.05 -33.88 -17.73
CA ALA A 8 -50.98 -32.44 -17.98
C ALA A 8 -51.24 -31.60 -16.72
N ALA A 9 -52.16 -32.05 -15.82
CA ALA A 9 -52.41 -31.41 -14.56
C ALA A 9 -51.28 -31.53 -13.55
N PHE A 10 -50.52 -32.65 -13.57
CA PHE A 10 -49.35 -32.86 -12.70
C PHE A 10 -48.05 -32.15 -13.19
N LEU A 11 -47.94 -31.87 -14.49
CA LEU A 11 -46.78 -31.16 -15.04
C LEU A 11 -46.93 -29.65 -15.05
N GLY A 12 -48.17 -29.14 -14.93
CA GLY A 12 -48.44 -27.70 -14.96
C GLY A 12 -48.36 -26.99 -13.58
N VAL A 13 -48.51 -27.69 -12.47
CA VAL A 13 -48.55 -27.09 -11.13
C VAL A 13 -47.17 -26.74 -10.55
N PRO A 14 -46.06 -27.49 -10.80
CA PRO A 14 -44.77 -27.12 -10.26
C PRO A 14 -44.10 -25.93 -10.96
N PHE A 15 -44.43 -25.66 -12.24
CA PHE A 15 -43.79 -24.59 -12.99
C PHE A 15 -44.38 -23.19 -12.71
N ALA A 16 -45.65 -23.11 -12.29
CA ALA A 16 -46.28 -21.84 -11.97
C ALA A 16 -45.88 -21.27 -10.59
N LEU A 17 -45.43 -22.14 -9.67
CA LEU A 17 -44.92 -21.71 -8.34
C LEU A 17 -43.44 -21.43 -8.31
N ALA A 18 -42.66 -21.92 -9.30
CA ALA A 18 -41.23 -21.62 -9.44
C ALA A 18 -40.96 -20.30 -10.20
N ALA A 19 -41.96 -19.81 -10.99
CA ALA A 19 -41.79 -18.61 -11.82
C ALA A 19 -42.00 -17.27 -11.08
N CYS A 20 -42.38 -17.28 -9.78
CA CYS A 20 -42.64 -16.07 -9.01
C CYS A 20 -41.68 -15.80 -7.83
N ARG A 21 -40.59 -16.53 -7.71
CA ARG A 21 -39.47 -16.00 -6.94
C ARG A 21 -38.57 -15.21 -7.90
N ARG A 22 -38.93 -13.97 -8.19
CA ARG A 22 -37.92 -12.95 -8.49
C ARG A 22 -36.96 -13.01 -7.30
N ASN A 23 -35.74 -13.53 -7.52
CA ASN A 23 -34.65 -13.26 -6.59
C ASN A 23 -34.46 -11.73 -6.63
N GLU A 24 -35.12 -11.05 -5.70
CA GLU A 24 -34.83 -9.64 -5.46
C GLU A 24 -33.35 -9.60 -5.09
N VAL A 25 -32.54 -8.96 -5.93
CA VAL A 25 -31.16 -8.66 -5.57
C VAL A 25 -31.23 -7.85 -4.28
N PRO A 26 -30.63 -8.32 -3.18
CA PRO A 26 -30.68 -7.58 -1.93
C PRO A 26 -30.25 -6.14 -2.16
N SER A 27 -30.94 -5.20 -1.52
CA SER A 27 -30.54 -3.80 -1.54
C SER A 27 -29.09 -3.67 -1.06
N LEU A 28 -28.38 -2.66 -1.54
CA LEU A 28 -27.04 -2.36 -1.04
C LEU A 28 -27.06 -2.20 0.49
N PRO A 29 -26.05 -2.72 1.21
CA PRO A 29 -25.92 -2.52 2.65
C PRO A 29 -25.71 -1.03 2.94
N PRO A 30 -25.86 -0.56 4.18
CA PRO A 30 -25.41 0.78 4.56
C PRO A 30 -23.89 0.93 4.39
N GLY A 31 -23.46 2.17 4.19
CA GLY A 31 -22.03 2.49 4.06
C GLY A 31 -21.81 3.89 3.50
N GLU A 32 -20.57 4.27 3.39
CA GLU A 32 -20.16 5.60 2.94
C GLU A 32 -18.76 5.61 2.30
N ILE A 33 -18.43 6.70 1.61
CA ILE A 33 -17.04 6.98 1.26
C ILE A 33 -16.39 7.60 2.49
N VAL A 34 -15.35 6.94 3.00
CA VAL A 34 -14.57 7.40 4.15
C VAL A 34 -13.20 7.87 3.69
N GLY A 35 -12.50 8.60 4.53
CA GLY A 35 -11.06 8.73 4.40
C GLY A 35 -10.52 10.09 4.10
N THR A 36 -9.67 10.18 3.10
CA THR A 36 -8.78 11.31 2.90
C THR A 36 -9.53 12.62 2.67
N SER A 37 -8.97 13.72 3.22
CA SER A 37 -9.52 15.08 3.07
C SER A 37 -9.25 15.63 1.66
N ASP A 38 -9.79 14.96 0.63
CA ASP A 38 -9.61 15.31 -0.78
C ASP A 38 -10.07 16.74 -1.09
N VAL A 39 -11.17 17.20 -0.49
CA VAL A 39 -11.67 18.56 -0.67
C VAL A 39 -10.64 19.59 -0.23
N PHE A 40 -10.06 19.45 0.98
CA PHE A 40 -9.03 20.38 1.44
C PHE A 40 -7.71 20.18 0.69
N GLY A 41 -7.34 18.95 0.38
CA GLY A 41 -6.16 18.64 -0.45
C GLY A 41 -6.23 19.28 -1.84
N HIS A 42 -7.40 19.30 -2.48
CA HIS A 42 -7.61 19.98 -3.75
C HIS A 42 -7.54 21.52 -3.60
N ARG A 43 -8.02 22.08 -2.49
CA ARG A 43 -7.83 23.51 -2.20
C ARG A 43 -6.36 23.88 -2.06
N LEU A 44 -5.52 23.04 -1.43
CA LEU A 44 -4.06 23.25 -1.36
C LEU A 44 -3.40 23.28 -2.75
N ARG A 45 -3.97 22.57 -3.72
CA ARG A 45 -3.52 22.59 -5.11
C ARG A 45 -3.99 23.83 -5.88
N ASP A 46 -5.25 24.22 -5.67
CA ASP A 46 -5.97 25.16 -6.54
C ASP A 46 -6.00 26.58 -5.99
N GLU A 47 -5.78 26.76 -4.67
CA GLU A 47 -5.86 28.07 -3.99
C GLU A 47 -4.49 28.50 -3.45
N VAL A 48 -4.27 29.80 -3.40
CA VAL A 48 -3.20 30.43 -2.64
C VAL A 48 -3.80 30.99 -1.36
N PHE A 49 -3.36 30.48 -0.21
CA PHE A 49 -3.84 30.95 1.07
C PHE A 49 -3.09 32.22 1.49
N GLU A 50 -3.71 33.36 1.29
CA GLU A 50 -3.19 34.67 1.79
C GLU A 50 -3.56 34.83 3.26
N VAL A 51 -2.85 34.12 4.13
CA VAL A 51 -3.09 34.14 5.58
C VAL A 51 -1.82 34.58 6.33
N SER A 52 -2.00 35.36 7.35
CA SER A 52 -0.94 35.75 8.28
C SER A 52 -1.27 35.21 9.66
N PRO A 53 -0.37 34.45 10.31
CA PRO A 53 -0.57 34.02 11.68
C PRO A 53 -0.50 35.24 12.63
N ASP A 54 -1.38 35.26 13.62
CA ASP A 54 -1.35 36.30 14.68
C ASP A 54 -0.09 36.18 15.56
N ALA A 55 0.46 34.97 15.69
CA ALA A 55 1.64 34.66 16.46
C ALA A 55 2.52 33.60 15.80
N TRP A 56 3.82 33.66 16.07
CA TRP A 56 4.81 32.71 15.63
C TRP A 56 5.35 31.87 16.79
N ILE A 57 5.42 30.59 16.62
CA ILE A 57 6.01 29.65 17.57
C ILE A 57 7.38 29.24 17.04
N ASN A 58 8.43 29.50 17.81
CA ASN A 58 9.78 29.06 17.47
C ASN A 58 9.94 27.59 17.90
N VAL A 59 10.43 26.74 17.00
CA VAL A 59 10.66 25.33 17.25
C VAL A 59 11.85 24.85 16.40
N PRO A 60 12.76 24.02 16.92
CA PRO A 60 13.92 23.58 16.13
C PRO A 60 13.53 22.86 14.84
N VAL A 61 12.52 21.97 14.88
CA VAL A 61 12.13 21.15 13.73
C VAL A 61 10.62 21.13 13.57
N VAL A 62 10.15 21.38 12.33
CA VAL A 62 8.76 21.08 11.92
C VAL A 62 8.77 19.91 10.96
N ILE A 63 7.88 18.94 11.19
CA ILE A 63 7.63 17.80 10.30
C ILE A 63 6.29 18.00 9.64
N VAL A 64 6.23 17.97 8.32
CA VAL A 64 5.00 18.14 7.52
C VAL A 64 4.60 16.78 6.94
N GLY A 65 3.51 16.22 7.47
CA GLY A 65 2.97 14.91 7.09
C GLY A 65 3.21 13.82 8.14
N GLY A 66 2.11 13.22 8.62
CA GLY A 66 2.09 12.16 9.64
C GLY A 66 1.95 10.75 9.07
N GLY A 67 2.40 10.52 7.83
CA GLY A 67 2.59 9.18 7.27
C GLY A 67 3.75 8.44 7.96
N VAL A 68 4.03 7.19 7.54
CA VAL A 68 5.09 6.37 8.15
C VAL A 68 6.44 7.09 8.18
N ALA A 69 6.84 7.76 7.09
CA ALA A 69 8.12 8.47 7.05
C ALA A 69 8.20 9.61 8.07
N GLY A 70 7.14 10.43 8.18
CA GLY A 70 7.09 11.54 9.15
C GLY A 70 7.05 11.05 10.60
N LEU A 71 6.26 10.00 10.90
CA LEU A 71 6.23 9.37 12.21
C LEU A 71 7.58 8.77 12.60
N THR A 72 8.24 8.11 11.66
CA THR A 72 9.56 7.53 11.86
C THR A 72 10.60 8.61 12.12
N ALA A 73 10.56 9.70 11.34
CA ALA A 73 11.46 10.83 11.56
C ALA A 73 11.25 11.44 12.95
N ALA A 74 10.00 11.63 13.37
CA ALA A 74 9.68 12.12 14.71
C ALA A 74 10.19 11.19 15.82
N TRP A 75 9.94 9.87 15.69
CA TRP A 75 10.41 8.85 16.62
C TRP A 75 11.94 8.82 16.70
N ARG A 76 12.63 8.93 15.55
CA ARG A 76 14.09 8.96 15.49
C ARG A 76 14.68 10.21 16.13
N LEU A 77 14.12 11.39 15.87
CA LEU A 77 14.52 12.64 16.52
C LEU A 77 14.42 12.54 18.04
N GLN A 78 13.30 12.03 18.54
CA GLN A 78 13.08 11.83 19.97
C GLN A 78 14.10 10.88 20.58
N ASN A 79 14.40 9.77 19.92
CA ASN A 79 15.41 8.81 20.37
C ASN A 79 16.84 9.38 20.30
N SER A 80 17.10 10.36 19.43
CA SER A 80 18.37 11.09 19.34
C SER A 80 18.45 12.26 20.35
N GLY A 81 17.45 12.43 21.23
CA GLY A 81 17.42 13.48 22.25
C GLY A 81 16.79 14.80 21.83
N ILE A 82 16.37 14.94 20.56
CA ILE A 82 15.66 16.13 20.06
C ILE A 82 14.17 15.96 20.38
N LYS A 83 13.71 16.57 21.46
CA LYS A 83 12.33 16.45 21.96
C LYS A 83 11.44 17.63 21.57
N ASP A 84 12.03 18.74 21.17
CA ASP A 84 11.33 19.96 20.78
C ASP A 84 11.16 19.97 19.25
N PHE A 85 10.03 19.47 18.80
CA PHE A 85 9.59 19.49 17.40
C PHE A 85 8.06 19.46 17.33
N VAL A 86 7.52 19.84 16.18
CA VAL A 86 6.08 19.74 15.89
C VAL A 86 5.87 18.96 14.60
N LEU A 87 4.99 17.95 14.64
CA LEU A 87 4.52 17.24 13.47
C LEU A 87 3.10 17.71 13.12
N ILE A 88 2.90 18.10 11.87
CA ILE A 88 1.63 18.60 11.32
C ILE A 88 1.02 17.50 10.44
N GLU A 89 -0.22 17.09 10.74
CA GLU A 89 -0.97 16.09 9.96
C GLU A 89 -2.37 16.64 9.60
N LEU A 90 -2.70 16.59 8.30
CA LEU A 90 -3.99 17.07 7.77
C LEU A 90 -5.17 16.25 8.29
N GLU A 91 -4.98 14.95 8.40
CA GLU A 91 -6.05 14.03 8.78
C GLU A 91 -6.25 13.97 10.30
N ASN A 92 -7.38 13.43 10.72
CA ASN A 92 -7.70 13.20 12.13
C ASN A 92 -7.00 11.96 12.72
N ALA A 93 -6.29 11.21 11.89
CA ALA A 93 -5.49 10.05 12.29
C ALA A 93 -4.23 9.97 11.43
N PRO A 94 -3.08 9.64 12.03
CA PRO A 94 -1.82 9.52 11.29
C PRO A 94 -1.73 8.18 10.56
N GLY A 95 -0.65 8.00 9.79
CA GLY A 95 -0.27 6.73 9.17
C GLY A 95 -0.34 6.70 7.64
N GLY A 96 -0.96 7.71 7.00
CA GLY A 96 -1.08 7.73 5.53
C GLY A 96 -1.77 6.46 5.03
N THR A 97 -1.18 5.77 4.04
CA THR A 97 -1.72 4.50 3.48
C THR A 97 -1.56 3.29 4.41
N SER A 98 -0.82 3.42 5.52
CA SER A 98 -0.69 2.37 6.56
C SER A 98 -1.67 2.54 7.71
N ARG A 99 -2.67 3.45 7.61
CA ARG A 99 -3.68 3.63 8.64
C ARG A 99 -4.68 2.48 8.68
N SER A 100 -5.26 2.24 9.84
CA SER A 100 -6.29 1.25 10.07
C SER A 100 -7.63 1.90 10.42
N GLY A 101 -8.67 1.08 10.43
CA GLY A 101 -10.00 1.38 10.94
C GLY A 101 -10.48 0.30 11.89
N SER A 102 -11.65 0.52 12.48
CA SER A 102 -12.32 -0.46 13.34
C SER A 102 -13.84 -0.24 13.30
N ASN A 103 -14.60 -1.32 13.38
CA ASN A 103 -16.05 -1.27 13.59
C ASN A 103 -16.43 -1.46 15.08
N GLY A 104 -15.49 -1.20 15.98
CA GLY A 104 -15.64 -1.35 17.43
C GLY A 104 -15.19 -2.72 17.97
N SER A 105 -15.32 -3.80 17.21
CA SER A 105 -14.92 -5.16 17.63
C SER A 105 -13.83 -5.79 16.75
N ILE A 106 -13.73 -5.36 15.48
CA ILE A 106 -12.80 -5.89 14.50
C ILE A 106 -12.04 -4.71 13.90
N SER A 107 -10.72 -4.74 14.00
CA SER A 107 -9.83 -3.83 13.30
C SER A 107 -9.57 -4.34 11.88
N PHE A 108 -9.27 -3.43 10.96
CA PHE A 108 -8.99 -3.72 9.57
C PHE A 108 -8.08 -2.64 8.96
N PRO A 109 -7.28 -2.97 7.91
CA PRO A 109 -6.46 -1.99 7.22
C PRO A 109 -7.30 -1.13 6.26
N TRP A 110 -6.80 0.09 5.99
CA TRP A 110 -7.29 0.92 4.88
C TRP A 110 -6.34 0.96 3.68
N GLY A 111 -5.23 0.25 3.75
CA GLY A 111 -4.21 0.15 2.71
C GLY A 111 -3.22 -0.94 3.05
N ALA A 112 -1.96 -0.59 3.37
CA ALA A 112 -0.91 -1.55 3.68
C ALA A 112 -1.28 -2.47 4.85
N HIS A 113 -1.19 -3.79 4.63
CA HIS A 113 -1.75 -4.77 5.55
C HIS A 113 -0.78 -5.85 6.02
N TYR A 114 0.47 -5.85 5.52
CA TYR A 114 1.55 -6.75 5.94
C TYR A 114 2.92 -6.11 5.74
N ILE A 115 3.94 -6.74 6.33
CA ILE A 115 5.35 -6.59 5.97
C ILE A 115 5.97 -7.99 5.88
N PRO A 116 6.94 -8.24 5.00
CA PRO A 116 7.74 -9.47 5.07
C PRO A 116 8.58 -9.47 6.34
N ALA A 117 8.84 -10.65 6.91
CA ALA A 117 9.81 -10.77 8.00
C ALA A 117 11.16 -10.19 7.53
N PRO A 118 11.77 -9.28 8.29
CA PRO A 118 12.98 -8.60 7.83
C PRO A 118 14.16 -9.57 7.79
N MET A 119 15.03 -9.40 6.82
CA MET A 119 16.35 -10.05 6.84
C MET A 119 17.28 -9.31 7.82
N LYS A 120 18.30 -10.00 8.33
CA LYS A 120 19.26 -9.46 9.33
C LYS A 120 19.96 -8.17 8.90
N GLU A 121 20.08 -7.95 7.60
CA GLU A 121 20.70 -6.74 7.04
C GLU A 121 19.87 -5.49 7.29
N ASN A 122 18.55 -5.63 7.43
CA ASN A 122 17.65 -4.51 7.77
C ASN A 122 17.63 -4.27 9.28
N THR A 123 18.78 -3.90 9.83
CA THR A 123 19.00 -3.77 11.28
C THR A 123 18.06 -2.78 11.94
N ALA A 124 17.67 -1.73 11.24
CA ALA A 124 16.79 -0.69 11.77
C ALA A 124 15.36 -1.23 11.97
N LEU A 125 14.81 -1.95 10.98
CA LEU A 125 13.48 -2.55 11.07
C LEU A 125 13.49 -3.70 12.09
N VAL A 126 14.54 -4.53 12.13
CA VAL A 126 14.71 -5.57 13.15
C VAL A 126 14.68 -4.95 14.55
N SER A 127 15.33 -3.80 14.77
CA SER A 127 15.33 -3.11 16.05
C SER A 127 13.94 -2.58 16.44
N LEU A 128 13.19 -2.00 15.49
CA LEU A 128 11.81 -1.57 15.74
C LEU A 128 10.93 -2.76 16.11
N LEU A 129 11.01 -3.85 15.34
CA LEU A 129 10.21 -5.06 15.58
C LEU A 129 10.56 -5.74 16.91
N ALA A 130 11.82 -5.68 17.34
CA ALA A 130 12.23 -6.14 18.66
C ALA A 130 11.69 -5.22 19.78
N GLU A 131 11.68 -3.88 19.57
CA GLU A 131 11.09 -2.91 20.52
C GLU A 131 9.61 -3.18 20.78
N ILE A 132 8.87 -3.59 19.75
CA ILE A 132 7.43 -3.91 19.87
C ILE A 132 7.15 -5.39 20.21
N GLY A 133 8.20 -6.19 20.43
CA GLY A 133 8.08 -7.59 20.83
C GLY A 133 7.66 -8.55 19.71
N VAL A 134 7.86 -8.18 18.45
CA VAL A 134 7.60 -9.04 17.27
C VAL A 134 8.80 -9.92 16.95
N VAL A 135 10.01 -9.37 17.02
CA VAL A 135 11.26 -10.13 16.93
C VAL A 135 11.66 -10.56 18.34
N GLU A 136 11.75 -11.87 18.57
CA GLU A 136 12.02 -12.48 19.88
C GLU A 136 13.50 -12.85 20.07
N GLY A 137 14.29 -12.87 19.00
CA GLY A 137 15.70 -13.25 19.05
C GLY A 137 16.34 -13.36 17.67
N LYS A 138 17.44 -14.11 17.60
CA LYS A 138 18.14 -14.43 16.35
C LYS A 138 18.44 -15.92 16.31
N ASP A 139 18.39 -16.49 15.12
CA ASP A 139 18.78 -17.87 14.88
C ASP A 139 20.33 -18.03 14.84
N LYS A 140 20.80 -19.27 14.55
CA LYS A 140 22.23 -19.61 14.46
C LYS A 140 22.98 -18.87 13.34
N ASP A 141 22.26 -18.41 12.31
CA ASP A 141 22.79 -17.69 11.15
C ASP A 141 22.64 -16.17 11.30
N GLY A 142 22.09 -15.74 12.45
CA GLY A 142 21.87 -14.34 12.82
C GLY A 142 20.61 -13.73 12.24
N GLU A 143 19.75 -14.53 11.59
CA GLU A 143 18.46 -14.05 11.08
C GLU A 143 17.48 -13.80 12.24
N PRO A 144 16.62 -12.78 12.17
CA PRO A 144 15.66 -12.47 13.22
C PRO A 144 14.60 -13.58 13.34
N ILE A 145 14.33 -14.00 14.56
CA ILE A 145 13.24 -14.93 14.89
C ILE A 145 12.00 -14.09 15.18
N VAL A 146 11.00 -14.19 14.31
CA VAL A 146 9.69 -13.55 14.50
C VAL A 146 8.81 -14.47 15.32
N GLY A 147 8.09 -13.92 16.32
CA GLY A 147 7.13 -14.68 17.10
C GLY A 147 6.02 -15.28 16.22
N GLU A 148 5.75 -16.58 16.37
CA GLU A 148 4.81 -17.34 15.53
C GLU A 148 3.41 -16.69 15.48
N GLN A 149 2.97 -16.05 16.56
CA GLN A 149 1.68 -15.36 16.64
C GLN A 149 1.54 -14.16 15.70
N PHE A 150 2.64 -13.66 15.15
CA PHE A 150 2.67 -12.53 14.23
C PHE A 150 2.83 -12.95 12.76
N LEU A 151 3.26 -14.18 12.52
CA LEU A 151 3.37 -14.73 11.17
C LEU A 151 1.98 -15.00 10.61
N CYS A 152 1.79 -14.76 9.31
CA CYS A 152 0.56 -15.10 8.63
C CYS A 152 0.25 -16.59 8.81
N ARG A 153 -0.95 -16.91 9.24
CA ARG A 153 -1.40 -18.30 9.45
C ARG A 153 -1.77 -18.95 8.13
N ASP A 154 -1.56 -20.25 8.06
CA ASP A 154 -2.10 -21.05 6.95
C ASP A 154 -3.63 -21.14 6.99
N PRO A 155 -4.29 -21.19 5.83
CA PRO A 155 -3.70 -20.96 4.50
C PRO A 155 -3.48 -19.49 4.21
N GLU A 156 -2.32 -19.15 3.64
CA GLU A 156 -1.93 -17.77 3.36
C GLU A 156 -2.65 -17.23 2.12
N GLU A 157 -2.62 -17.97 1.02
CA GLU A 157 -3.09 -17.49 -0.28
C GLU A 157 -3.94 -18.53 -1.03
N ARG A 158 -4.90 -18.04 -1.81
CA ARG A 158 -5.66 -18.88 -2.77
C ARG A 158 -6.16 -18.07 -3.96
N VAL A 159 -6.38 -18.75 -5.10
CA VAL A 159 -6.86 -18.14 -6.33
C VAL A 159 -8.18 -18.76 -6.80
N PHE A 160 -9.15 -17.90 -7.15
CA PHE A 160 -10.44 -18.30 -7.71
C PHE A 160 -10.40 -18.34 -9.22
N TYR A 161 -10.67 -19.51 -9.80
CA TYR A 161 -10.71 -19.71 -11.25
C TYR A 161 -11.82 -20.67 -11.65
N LYS A 162 -12.63 -20.29 -12.63
CA LYS A 162 -13.72 -21.11 -13.20
C LYS A 162 -14.61 -21.78 -12.15
N GLY A 163 -15.04 -21.01 -11.15
CA GLY A 163 -15.99 -21.44 -10.14
C GLY A 163 -15.40 -22.27 -9.00
N ARG A 164 -14.07 -22.32 -8.84
CA ARG A 164 -13.37 -23.05 -7.77
C ARG A 164 -12.20 -22.27 -7.21
N TRP A 165 -11.90 -22.53 -5.94
CA TRP A 165 -10.70 -22.06 -5.26
C TRP A 165 -9.56 -23.09 -5.33
N TYR A 166 -8.36 -22.61 -5.63
CA TYR A 166 -7.12 -23.37 -5.70
C TYR A 166 -6.08 -22.75 -4.77
N GLU A 167 -5.18 -23.59 -4.25
CA GLU A 167 -4.06 -23.16 -3.39
C GLU A 167 -3.07 -22.27 -4.13
N GLY A 168 -2.53 -21.26 -3.43
CA GLY A 168 -1.51 -20.34 -3.91
C GLY A 168 -2.00 -19.38 -5.00
N LEU A 169 -1.09 -18.56 -5.50
CA LEU A 169 -1.38 -17.56 -6.54
C LEU A 169 -1.04 -18.03 -7.95
N TYR A 170 -0.04 -18.91 -8.12
CA TYR A 170 0.20 -19.52 -9.43
C TYR A 170 -0.81 -20.64 -9.70
N LEU A 171 -1.58 -20.50 -10.78
CA LEU A 171 -2.64 -21.45 -11.11
C LEU A 171 -2.08 -22.71 -11.79
N HIS A 172 -1.75 -23.75 -11.01
CA HIS A 172 -1.31 -25.04 -11.54
C HIS A 172 -2.45 -25.85 -12.18
N ALA A 173 -3.68 -25.65 -11.77
CA ALA A 173 -4.83 -26.42 -12.26
C ALA A 173 -5.03 -26.26 -13.78
N GLY A 174 -4.81 -27.34 -14.54
CA GLY A 174 -4.89 -27.35 -16.01
C GLY A 174 -3.70 -26.66 -16.69
N ALA A 175 -2.58 -26.49 -16.02
CA ALA A 175 -1.33 -26.05 -16.63
C ALA A 175 -0.82 -27.12 -17.63
N SER A 176 -0.26 -26.67 -18.76
CA SER A 176 0.42 -27.53 -19.72
C SER A 176 1.88 -27.77 -19.26
N GLU A 177 2.54 -28.80 -19.86
CA GLU A 177 3.97 -29.00 -19.62
C GLU A 177 4.82 -27.77 -20.02
N ASP A 178 4.36 -26.99 -20.99
CA ASP A 178 5.03 -25.76 -21.39
C ASP A 178 4.88 -24.65 -20.34
N ASP A 179 3.69 -24.53 -19.72
CA ASP A 179 3.47 -23.57 -18.62
C ASP A 179 4.42 -23.87 -17.44
N GLU A 180 4.51 -25.14 -17.04
CA GLU A 180 5.38 -25.57 -15.94
C GLU A 180 6.87 -25.39 -16.29
N ARG A 181 7.28 -25.69 -17.53
CA ARG A 181 8.65 -25.45 -17.99
C ARG A 181 9.02 -23.96 -17.98
N GLN A 182 8.11 -23.08 -18.39
CA GLN A 182 8.33 -21.65 -18.37
C GLN A 182 8.36 -21.09 -16.94
N LEU A 183 7.53 -21.60 -16.02
CA LEU A 183 7.60 -21.28 -14.60
C LEU A 183 8.97 -21.66 -14.01
N GLN A 184 9.43 -22.89 -14.30
CA GLN A 184 10.74 -23.34 -13.82
C GLN A 184 11.88 -22.48 -14.39
N LYS A 185 11.79 -22.07 -15.66
CA LYS A 185 12.75 -21.14 -16.27
C LYS A 185 12.74 -19.79 -15.57
N PHE A 186 11.56 -19.23 -15.30
CA PHE A 186 11.42 -17.96 -14.58
C PHE A 186 12.05 -18.05 -13.17
N ASN A 187 11.73 -19.10 -12.42
CA ASN A 187 12.31 -19.32 -11.09
C ASN A 187 13.84 -19.44 -11.13
N THR A 188 14.39 -20.07 -12.19
CA THR A 188 15.85 -20.15 -12.38
C THR A 188 16.48 -18.77 -12.60
N GLU A 189 15.84 -17.89 -13.36
CA GLU A 189 16.30 -16.51 -13.57
C GLU A 189 16.22 -15.70 -12.25
N VAL A 190 15.13 -15.86 -11.49
CA VAL A 190 14.98 -15.25 -10.17
C VAL A 190 16.05 -15.73 -9.19
N ASP A 191 16.35 -17.04 -9.14
CA ASP A 191 17.41 -17.62 -8.31
C ASP A 191 18.79 -17.05 -8.64
N GLN A 192 19.08 -16.77 -9.93
CA GLN A 192 20.32 -16.12 -10.34
C GLN A 192 20.41 -14.71 -9.74
N TRP A 193 19.36 -13.92 -9.80
CA TRP A 193 19.31 -12.58 -9.21
C TRP A 193 19.38 -12.59 -7.68
N ILE A 194 18.78 -13.57 -7.01
CA ILE A 194 18.88 -13.75 -5.56
C ILE A 194 20.34 -14.03 -5.15
N SER A 195 21.07 -14.81 -5.97
CA SER A 195 22.47 -15.15 -5.74
C SER A 195 23.44 -14.02 -6.09
N TRP A 196 23.01 -13.11 -6.95
CA TRP A 196 23.89 -12.09 -7.52
C TRP A 196 24.44 -11.14 -6.44
N ARG A 197 25.73 -10.80 -6.56
CA ARG A 197 26.40 -9.84 -5.67
C ARG A 197 27.34 -8.97 -6.50
N ASP A 198 27.42 -7.68 -6.16
CA ASP A 198 28.41 -6.77 -6.74
C ASP A 198 29.80 -6.96 -6.11
N GLY A 199 30.79 -6.23 -6.63
CA GLY A 199 32.16 -6.25 -6.13
C GLY A 199 32.32 -5.81 -4.66
N ARG A 200 31.28 -5.22 -4.06
CA ARG A 200 31.20 -4.84 -2.65
C ARG A 200 30.41 -5.85 -1.82
N GLY A 201 29.93 -6.93 -2.43
CA GLY A 201 29.12 -7.96 -1.79
C GLY A 201 27.64 -7.59 -1.59
N ARG A 202 27.16 -6.47 -2.15
CA ARG A 202 25.75 -6.06 -2.06
C ARG A 202 24.87 -6.92 -2.97
N ARG A 203 23.65 -7.19 -2.51
CA ARG A 203 22.62 -7.88 -3.30
C ARG A 203 22.12 -7.00 -4.44
N ALA A 204 21.66 -7.62 -5.53
CA ALA A 204 20.94 -6.92 -6.58
C ALA A 204 19.64 -6.30 -6.03
N PHE A 205 18.91 -7.09 -5.26
CA PHE A 205 17.62 -6.72 -4.68
C PHE A 205 17.57 -7.07 -3.19
N THR A 206 17.17 -6.11 -2.37
CA THR A 206 16.94 -6.26 -0.93
C THR A 206 16.09 -5.10 -0.40
N LEU A 207 15.51 -5.25 0.78
CA LEU A 207 14.82 -4.19 1.53
C LEU A 207 15.74 -3.63 2.63
N PRO A 208 15.88 -2.30 2.74
CA PRO A 208 15.33 -1.26 1.86
C PRO A 208 16.11 -1.12 0.54
N VAL A 209 15.52 -0.43 -0.44
CA VAL A 209 16.11 -0.14 -1.77
C VAL A 209 17.47 0.56 -1.65
N SER A 210 17.68 1.35 -0.60
CA SER A 210 18.95 2.02 -0.33
C SER A 210 20.14 1.05 -0.15
N ALA A 211 19.87 -0.21 0.20
CA ALA A 211 20.87 -1.28 0.36
C ALA A 211 21.09 -2.10 -0.92
N CYS A 212 20.29 -1.92 -1.97
CA CYS A 212 20.48 -2.58 -3.26
C CYS A 212 21.77 -2.16 -3.94
N SER A 213 22.29 -3.01 -4.82
CA SER A 213 23.43 -2.67 -5.67
C SER A 213 23.05 -1.64 -6.73
N ASP A 214 23.94 -0.68 -6.92
CA ASP A 214 23.91 0.33 -8.00
C ASP A 214 24.78 -0.07 -9.20
N ASP A 215 25.16 -1.35 -9.32
CA ASP A 215 25.92 -1.86 -10.43
C ASP A 215 25.18 -1.68 -11.77
N ALA A 216 25.93 -1.48 -12.85
CA ALA A 216 25.37 -1.21 -14.17
C ALA A 216 24.48 -2.36 -14.68
N GLU A 217 24.82 -3.62 -14.37
CA GLU A 217 24.03 -4.79 -14.75
C GLU A 217 22.65 -4.77 -14.09
N VAL A 218 22.59 -4.43 -12.80
CA VAL A 218 21.33 -4.34 -12.02
C VAL A 218 20.50 -3.14 -12.46
N THR A 219 21.15 -1.98 -12.61
CA THR A 219 20.43 -0.73 -12.94
C THR A 219 19.92 -0.70 -14.37
N ALA A 220 20.58 -1.42 -15.31
CA ALA A 220 20.13 -1.55 -16.69
C ALA A 220 18.74 -2.20 -16.82
N LEU A 221 18.32 -3.02 -15.85
CA LEU A 221 16.99 -3.61 -15.80
C LEU A 221 15.87 -2.56 -15.74
N ASP A 222 16.16 -1.37 -15.21
CA ASP A 222 15.20 -0.26 -15.19
C ASP A 222 14.94 0.34 -16.59
N GLY A 223 15.78 0.04 -17.57
CA GLY A 223 15.60 0.46 -18.97
C GLY A 223 14.54 -0.33 -19.74
N LEU A 224 14.04 -1.43 -19.19
CA LEU A 224 13.04 -2.32 -19.80
C LEU A 224 11.76 -2.34 -18.96
N SER A 225 10.60 -2.60 -19.60
CA SER A 225 9.42 -3.04 -18.87
C SER A 225 9.55 -4.51 -18.44
N MET A 226 8.79 -4.93 -17.43
CA MET A 226 8.74 -6.33 -17.03
C MET A 226 8.22 -7.22 -18.17
N ASN A 227 7.29 -6.70 -18.97
CA ASN A 227 6.83 -7.33 -20.21
C ASN A 227 7.96 -7.56 -21.22
N ASP A 228 8.80 -6.56 -21.48
CA ASP A 228 9.89 -6.68 -22.43
C ASP A 228 10.95 -7.66 -21.93
N TRP A 229 11.28 -7.61 -20.64
CA TRP A 229 12.18 -8.56 -19.99
C TRP A 229 11.70 -10.01 -20.13
N MET A 230 10.40 -10.26 -19.96
CA MET A 230 9.79 -11.58 -20.15
C MET A 230 9.83 -12.01 -21.63
N ASN A 231 9.54 -11.07 -22.55
CA ASN A 231 9.55 -11.35 -24.00
C ASN A 231 10.94 -11.73 -24.50
N GLU A 232 12.00 -11.02 -24.09
CA GLU A 232 13.39 -11.36 -24.43
C GLU A 232 13.76 -12.77 -24.00
N ARG A 233 13.18 -13.25 -22.90
CA ARG A 233 13.40 -14.60 -22.35
C ARG A 233 12.40 -15.64 -22.88
N ARG A 234 11.50 -15.26 -23.79
CA ARG A 234 10.44 -16.10 -24.34
C ARG A 234 9.57 -16.73 -23.25
N LEU A 235 9.25 -15.95 -22.23
CA LEU A 235 8.31 -16.31 -21.16
C LEU A 235 6.92 -15.82 -21.55
N VAL A 236 6.21 -16.66 -22.30
CA VAL A 236 4.93 -16.31 -22.96
C VAL A 236 3.73 -17.07 -22.39
N SER A 237 3.92 -17.96 -21.43
CA SER A 237 2.84 -18.68 -20.74
C SER A 237 1.81 -17.69 -20.18
N PRO A 238 0.52 -17.79 -20.52
CA PRO A 238 -0.50 -16.89 -20.00
C PRO A 238 -0.62 -16.94 -18.47
N ARG A 239 -0.36 -18.11 -17.86
CA ARG A 239 -0.42 -18.30 -16.41
C ARG A 239 0.73 -17.60 -15.70
N LEU A 240 1.94 -17.76 -16.23
CA LEU A 240 3.12 -17.07 -15.70
C LEU A 240 2.99 -15.56 -15.87
N ARG A 241 2.53 -15.09 -17.02
CA ARG A 241 2.33 -13.65 -17.26
C ARG A 241 1.26 -13.07 -16.34
N TRP A 242 0.16 -13.80 -16.13
CA TRP A 242 -0.85 -13.37 -15.17
C TRP A 242 -0.29 -13.26 -13.74
N TRP A 243 0.51 -14.23 -13.29
CA TRP A 243 1.10 -14.21 -11.95
C TRP A 243 2.09 -13.05 -11.77
N VAL A 244 2.93 -12.79 -12.78
CA VAL A 244 3.85 -11.64 -12.76
C VAL A 244 3.09 -10.32 -12.86
N ASP A 245 2.02 -10.24 -13.64
CA ASP A 245 1.15 -9.06 -13.71
C ASP A 245 0.44 -8.81 -12.37
N TYR A 246 -0.04 -9.87 -11.73
CA TYR A 246 -0.59 -9.78 -10.37
C TYR A 246 0.42 -9.16 -9.39
N ALA A 247 1.65 -9.64 -9.37
CA ALA A 247 2.71 -9.10 -8.53
C ALA A 247 2.98 -7.60 -8.79
N CYS A 248 2.96 -7.18 -10.05
CA CYS A 248 3.10 -5.77 -10.42
C CYS A 248 1.89 -4.92 -9.97
N ARG A 249 0.68 -5.48 -10.05
CA ARG A 249 -0.55 -4.81 -9.59
C ARG A 249 -0.59 -4.68 -8.08
N ASP A 250 -0.16 -5.71 -7.37
CA ASP A 250 -0.17 -5.78 -5.91
C ASP A 250 0.83 -4.78 -5.30
N ASP A 251 2.11 -4.87 -5.64
CA ASP A 251 3.15 -4.04 -5.04
C ASP A 251 3.20 -2.60 -5.59
N TYR A 252 2.68 -2.35 -6.83
CA TYR A 252 2.90 -1.06 -7.50
C TYR A 252 1.65 -0.39 -8.08
N GLY A 253 0.51 -1.09 -8.13
CA GLY A 253 -0.69 -0.59 -8.82
C GLY A 253 -0.43 -0.37 -10.31
N MET A 254 0.31 -1.26 -10.96
CA MET A 254 0.72 -1.18 -12.36
C MET A 254 0.62 -2.54 -13.04
N THR A 255 0.39 -2.55 -14.36
CA THR A 255 0.51 -3.79 -15.14
C THR A 255 1.99 -4.12 -15.43
N LEU A 256 2.25 -5.33 -15.86
CA LEU A 256 3.61 -5.77 -16.23
C LEU A 256 4.21 -4.99 -17.41
N GLU A 257 3.36 -4.40 -18.30
CA GLU A 257 3.80 -3.51 -19.38
C GLU A 257 4.24 -2.14 -18.87
N GLN A 258 3.70 -1.70 -17.77
CA GLN A 258 3.96 -0.37 -17.20
C GLN A 258 5.11 -0.39 -16.20
N THR A 259 5.34 -1.55 -15.55
CA THR A 259 6.31 -1.71 -14.47
C THR A 259 7.71 -1.91 -15.02
N SER A 260 8.71 -1.24 -14.46
CA SER A 260 10.12 -1.49 -14.74
C SER A 260 10.49 -2.94 -14.44
N ALA A 261 11.33 -3.57 -15.27
CA ALA A 261 11.81 -4.92 -15.02
C ALA A 261 12.61 -5.00 -13.71
N TRP A 262 13.30 -3.93 -13.35
CA TRP A 262 13.95 -3.84 -12.04
C TRP A 262 12.94 -4.01 -10.91
N ALA A 263 11.85 -3.27 -10.94
CA ALA A 263 10.81 -3.34 -9.91
C ALA A 263 10.06 -4.69 -9.93
N GLY A 264 9.75 -5.22 -11.12
CA GLY A 264 9.15 -6.54 -11.24
C GLY A 264 10.01 -7.66 -10.63
N LEU A 265 11.32 -7.64 -10.87
CA LEU A 265 12.25 -8.60 -10.27
C LEU A 265 12.46 -8.33 -8.77
N PHE A 266 12.43 -7.06 -8.34
CA PHE A 266 12.54 -6.70 -6.93
C PHE A 266 11.46 -7.40 -6.08
N TYR A 267 10.22 -7.49 -6.57
CA TYR A 267 9.14 -8.21 -5.89
C TYR A 267 9.55 -9.66 -5.57
N PHE A 268 10.08 -10.39 -6.57
CA PHE A 268 10.41 -11.81 -6.43
C PHE A 268 11.74 -12.08 -5.70
N CYS A 269 12.66 -11.12 -5.67
CA CYS A 269 14.02 -11.34 -5.17
C CYS A 269 14.30 -10.73 -3.81
N SER A 270 13.68 -9.56 -3.48
CA SER A 270 14.06 -8.79 -2.29
C SER A 270 13.65 -9.43 -0.97
N ARG A 271 12.66 -10.33 -1.02
CA ARG A 271 12.06 -11.02 0.12
C ARG A 271 12.57 -12.46 0.30
N VAL A 272 13.63 -12.86 -0.39
CA VAL A 272 14.17 -14.22 -0.38
C VAL A 272 15.61 -14.22 0.10
N VAL A 273 15.92 -14.99 1.13
CA VAL A 273 17.28 -15.04 1.73
C VAL A 273 18.30 -15.69 0.81
N ALA A 274 17.92 -16.83 0.19
CA ALA A 274 18.80 -17.64 -0.64
C ALA A 274 18.01 -18.31 -1.79
N PRO A 275 18.68 -18.72 -2.88
CA PRO A 275 18.05 -19.46 -3.97
C PRO A 275 17.36 -20.74 -3.49
N LYS A 276 16.21 -21.07 -4.09
CA LYS A 276 15.42 -22.27 -3.78
C LYS A 276 14.89 -22.32 -2.34
N VAL A 277 14.90 -21.21 -1.64
CA VAL A 277 14.25 -21.03 -0.35
C VAL A 277 12.97 -20.24 -0.59
N GLU A 278 11.94 -20.53 0.18
CA GLU A 278 10.69 -19.76 0.15
C GLU A 278 10.93 -18.30 0.52
N SER A 279 10.05 -17.42 0.07
CA SER A 279 10.07 -16.03 0.49
C SER A 279 9.91 -15.91 2.00
N GLN A 280 10.37 -14.80 2.56
CA GLN A 280 10.16 -14.50 3.97
C GLN A 280 8.67 -14.54 4.31
N SER A 281 8.33 -15.22 5.41
CA SER A 281 6.96 -15.26 5.92
C SER A 281 6.41 -13.86 6.13
N LEU A 282 5.14 -13.67 5.89
CA LEU A 282 4.48 -12.39 6.08
C LEU A 282 4.14 -12.17 7.56
N ILE A 283 4.41 -10.98 8.06
CA ILE A 283 3.95 -10.51 9.36
C ILE A 283 2.69 -9.69 9.13
N THR A 284 1.60 -10.06 9.80
CA THR A 284 0.32 -9.36 9.65
C THR A 284 -0.45 -9.29 10.97
N TRP A 285 -1.35 -8.31 11.05
CA TRP A 285 -2.26 -8.07 12.16
C TRP A 285 -3.66 -7.78 11.61
N PRO A 286 -4.73 -7.92 12.41
CA PRO A 286 -6.07 -7.50 11.97
C PRO A 286 -6.12 -6.06 11.46
N GLU A 287 -5.43 -5.14 12.12
CA GLU A 287 -5.29 -3.74 11.74
C GLU A 287 -4.27 -3.48 10.62
N GLY A 288 -3.63 -4.52 10.09
CA GLY A 288 -2.52 -4.38 9.15
C GLY A 288 -1.38 -3.54 9.69
N ASN A 289 -0.69 -2.79 8.84
CA ASN A 289 0.45 -1.94 9.23
C ASN A 289 0.05 -0.77 10.17
N GLY A 290 -1.25 -0.58 10.42
CA GLY A 290 -1.73 0.31 11.48
C GLY A 290 -1.19 -0.03 12.87
N ARG A 291 -0.79 -1.30 13.10
CA ARG A 291 -0.10 -1.73 14.33
C ARG A 291 1.22 -0.99 14.54
N LEU A 292 2.03 -0.92 13.49
CA LEU A 292 3.33 -0.22 13.48
C LEU A 292 3.13 1.29 13.60
N VAL A 293 2.17 1.83 12.87
CA VAL A 293 1.77 3.24 12.96
C VAL A 293 1.37 3.61 14.37
N SER A 294 0.54 2.81 15.03
CA SER A 294 0.09 3.07 16.41
C SER A 294 1.26 3.11 17.38
N HIS A 295 2.23 2.22 17.25
CA HIS A 295 3.43 2.22 18.09
C HIS A 295 4.23 3.52 17.92
N LEU A 296 4.54 3.91 16.68
CA LEU A 296 5.27 5.14 16.39
C LEU A 296 4.51 6.38 16.89
N PHE A 297 3.19 6.41 16.65
CA PHE A 297 2.33 7.52 17.06
C PHE A 297 2.31 7.73 18.58
N GLU A 298 2.08 6.68 19.37
CA GLU A 298 2.01 6.80 20.83
C GLU A 298 3.31 7.32 21.45
N ARG A 299 4.46 7.06 20.82
CA ARG A 299 5.77 7.59 21.25
C ARG A 299 5.89 9.10 21.07
N VAL A 300 5.31 9.64 19.98
CA VAL A 300 5.49 11.04 19.57
C VAL A 300 4.22 11.89 19.68
N LYS A 301 3.13 11.33 20.18
CA LYS A 301 1.79 11.93 20.30
C LYS A 301 1.76 13.34 20.88
N PRO A 302 2.53 13.71 21.92
CA PRO A 302 2.52 15.06 22.45
C PRO A 302 2.98 16.14 21.46
N ASN A 303 3.74 15.76 20.43
CA ASN A 303 4.31 16.65 19.43
C ASN A 303 3.47 16.72 18.14
N ILE A 304 2.36 15.99 18.04
CA ILE A 304 1.57 15.92 16.82
C ILE A 304 0.35 16.85 16.89
N GLN A 305 0.13 17.57 15.80
CA GLN A 305 -1.09 18.36 15.56
C GLN A 305 -1.88 17.71 14.42
N LEU A 306 -2.90 16.94 14.76
CA LEU A 306 -3.88 16.38 13.84
C LEU A 306 -4.89 17.43 13.38
N ASP A 307 -5.65 17.14 12.30
CA ASP A 307 -6.64 18.04 11.70
C ASP A 307 -6.05 19.40 11.31
N ARG A 308 -4.75 19.43 10.94
CA ARG A 308 -4.01 20.63 10.59
C ARG A 308 -3.14 20.44 9.36
N ALA A 309 -3.30 21.31 8.38
CA ALA A 309 -2.52 21.30 7.14
C ALA A 309 -1.44 22.39 7.14
N ALA A 310 -0.23 22.06 6.71
CA ALA A 310 0.72 23.03 6.24
C ALA A 310 0.23 23.58 4.89
N VAL A 311 -0.02 24.88 4.82
CA VAL A 311 -0.48 25.55 3.59
C VAL A 311 0.64 26.33 2.91
N GLU A 312 1.69 26.65 3.64
CA GLU A 312 2.85 27.34 3.11
C GLU A 312 4.13 26.97 3.87
N VAL A 313 5.21 26.71 3.14
CA VAL A 313 6.56 26.46 3.65
C VAL A 313 7.52 27.41 2.96
N ILE A 314 8.13 28.33 3.72
CA ILE A 314 8.88 29.46 3.21
C ILE A 314 10.30 29.40 3.75
N PRO A 315 11.31 29.04 2.96
CA PRO A 315 12.69 29.16 3.38
C PRO A 315 13.10 30.64 3.41
N VAL A 316 13.59 31.09 4.54
CA VAL A 316 14.00 32.48 4.81
C VAL A 316 15.49 32.52 5.11
N HIS A 317 16.19 33.45 4.51
CA HIS A 317 17.58 33.76 4.84
C HIS A 317 17.67 35.19 5.40
N GLU A 318 17.94 35.30 6.67
CA GLU A 318 18.07 36.61 7.34
C GLU A 318 19.28 36.62 8.26
N ASN A 319 20.02 37.73 8.24
CA ASN A 319 21.18 37.96 9.12
C ASN A 319 22.24 36.83 9.09
N GLY A 320 22.42 36.18 7.91
CA GLY A 320 23.38 35.09 7.75
C GLY A 320 22.90 33.75 8.33
N SER A 321 21.64 33.65 8.75
CA SER A 321 21.03 32.39 9.24
C SER A 321 19.88 31.97 8.35
N ASP A 322 19.80 30.66 8.10
CA ASP A 322 18.69 30.04 7.41
C ASP A 322 17.64 29.54 8.40
N ARG A 323 16.38 29.84 8.12
CA ARG A 323 15.22 29.27 8.82
C ARG A 323 14.11 28.95 7.84
N VAL A 324 13.07 28.29 8.30
CA VAL A 324 11.87 28.02 7.51
C VAL A 324 10.64 28.46 8.28
N ASP A 325 9.84 29.32 7.67
CA ASP A 325 8.54 29.71 8.18
C ASP A 325 7.49 28.74 7.63
N VAL A 326 6.69 28.14 8.50
CA VAL A 326 5.61 27.21 8.14
C VAL A 326 4.28 27.77 8.61
N ILE A 327 3.37 28.00 7.66
CA ILE A 327 2.01 28.48 7.95
C ILE A 327 1.06 27.29 7.84
N THR A 328 0.18 27.16 8.83
CA THR A 328 -0.76 26.07 8.92
C THR A 328 -2.18 26.56 9.14
N LEU A 329 -3.16 25.80 8.66
CA LEU A 329 -4.59 25.99 8.91
C LEU A 329 -5.19 24.71 9.49
N ASP A 330 -6.31 24.80 10.19
CA ASP A 330 -7.10 23.62 10.51
C ASP A 330 -7.73 23.03 9.22
N ARG A 331 -8.27 21.81 9.29
CA ARG A 331 -8.87 21.13 8.13
C ARG A 331 -10.07 21.85 7.51
N ASN A 332 -10.62 22.90 8.19
CA ASN A 332 -11.68 23.75 7.65
C ASN A 332 -11.12 24.99 6.94
N GLY A 333 -9.79 25.14 6.89
CA GLY A 333 -9.13 26.30 6.30
C GLY A 333 -9.18 27.55 7.18
N ARG A 334 -9.21 27.37 8.51
CA ARG A 334 -9.30 28.44 9.51
C ARG A 334 -8.16 28.34 10.52
N ASN A 335 -8.15 29.25 11.50
CA ASN A 335 -7.22 29.24 12.64
C ASN A 335 -5.74 29.16 12.23
N PRO A 336 -5.23 30.19 11.53
CA PRO A 336 -3.84 30.23 11.08
C PRO A 336 -2.88 30.18 12.28
N ARG A 337 -1.82 29.35 12.14
CA ARG A 337 -0.69 29.30 13.08
C ARG A 337 0.60 29.32 12.29
N GLY A 338 1.58 30.05 12.80
CA GLY A 338 2.92 30.13 12.24
C GLY A 338 3.96 29.41 13.10
N PHE A 339 4.84 28.68 12.45
CA PHE A 339 6.00 28.05 13.07
C PHE A 339 7.27 28.58 12.38
N ARG A 340 8.27 28.97 13.17
CA ARG A 340 9.62 29.32 12.72
C ARG A 340 10.56 28.21 13.13
N ALA A 341 11.07 27.48 12.14
CA ALA A 341 11.91 26.32 12.38
C ALA A 341 13.32 26.53 11.82
N ASP A 342 14.31 25.95 12.49
CA ASP A 342 15.67 25.86 11.94
C ASP A 342 15.70 24.88 10.76
N ARG A 343 14.89 23.81 10.84
CA ARG A 343 14.78 22.76 9.82
C ARG A 343 13.32 22.33 9.63
N VAL A 344 13.00 21.94 8.39
CA VAL A 344 11.72 21.29 8.06
C VAL A 344 11.99 19.93 7.48
N ILE A 345 11.32 18.90 8.00
CA ILE A 345 11.21 17.59 7.37
C ILE A 345 9.88 17.55 6.61
N PHE A 346 9.98 17.60 5.28
CA PHE A 346 8.82 17.54 4.40
C PHE A 346 8.52 16.07 4.09
N ALA A 347 7.59 15.48 4.83
CA ALA A 347 7.20 14.07 4.75
C ALA A 347 5.87 13.85 4.01
N ALA A 348 5.42 14.86 3.25
CA ALA A 348 4.31 14.76 2.31
C ALA A 348 4.84 14.49 0.89
N PRO A 349 4.00 13.98 -0.03
CA PRO A 349 4.42 13.68 -1.40
C PRO A 349 4.96 14.90 -2.15
N GLN A 350 5.90 14.66 -3.09
CA GLN A 350 6.55 15.70 -3.92
C GLN A 350 5.56 16.56 -4.71
N PHE A 351 4.44 15.97 -5.16
CA PHE A 351 3.41 16.77 -5.83
C PHE A 351 2.78 17.82 -4.89
N MET A 352 2.78 17.60 -3.56
CA MET A 352 2.34 18.61 -2.60
C MET A 352 3.39 19.69 -2.39
N ALA A 353 4.68 19.34 -2.43
CA ALA A 353 5.77 20.31 -2.32
C ALA A 353 5.64 21.40 -3.39
N ARG A 354 5.23 21.04 -4.61
CA ARG A 354 4.97 21.98 -5.71
C ARG A 354 3.97 23.08 -5.33
N HIS A 355 3.02 22.80 -4.45
CA HIS A 355 1.93 23.71 -4.13
C HIS A 355 2.18 24.51 -2.85
N ILE A 356 2.85 23.93 -1.87
CA ILE A 356 3.00 24.52 -0.54
C ILE A 356 4.42 25.02 -0.21
N VAL A 357 5.47 24.55 -0.89
CA VAL A 357 6.81 25.13 -0.80
C VAL A 357 6.85 26.35 -1.72
N ARG A 358 6.87 27.56 -1.15
CA ARG A 358 6.70 28.81 -1.90
C ARG A 358 7.59 28.91 -3.14
N PRO A 359 8.94 28.68 -3.10
CA PRO A 359 9.77 28.74 -4.29
C PRO A 359 9.42 27.69 -5.36
N TYR A 360 8.88 26.54 -4.98
CA TYR A 360 8.48 25.49 -5.92
C TYR A 360 7.15 25.78 -6.59
N ARG A 361 6.27 26.58 -5.94
CA ARG A 361 5.04 27.06 -6.55
C ARG A 361 5.33 28.00 -7.71
N ASP A 362 6.30 28.90 -7.52
CA ASP A 362 6.69 29.89 -8.52
C ASP A 362 7.53 29.27 -9.65
N ASN A 363 8.43 28.36 -9.31
CA ASN A 363 9.32 27.66 -10.24
C ASN A 363 9.52 26.21 -9.82
N PRO A 364 8.59 25.31 -10.20
CA PRO A 364 8.64 23.91 -9.78
C PRO A 364 9.84 23.18 -10.38
N PRO A 365 10.64 22.47 -9.55
CA PRO A 365 11.73 21.65 -10.04
C PRO A 365 11.26 20.59 -11.04
N PRO A 366 11.97 20.38 -12.16
CA PRO A 366 11.54 19.47 -13.22
C PRO A 366 11.30 18.03 -12.74
N HIS A 367 12.05 17.55 -11.74
CA HIS A 367 11.95 16.20 -11.22
C HIS A 367 10.58 15.89 -10.62
N ILE A 368 9.83 16.89 -10.10
CA ILE A 368 8.51 16.67 -9.51
C ILE A 368 7.52 16.06 -10.50
N ALA A 369 7.61 16.42 -11.79
CA ALA A 369 6.73 15.89 -12.83
C ALA A 369 6.94 14.39 -13.11
N GLU A 370 8.09 13.85 -12.72
CA GLU A 370 8.44 12.44 -12.91
C GLU A 370 7.79 11.51 -11.86
N PHE A 371 7.35 12.04 -10.72
CA PHE A 371 6.67 11.28 -9.68
C PHE A 371 5.21 11.06 -10.05
N GLN A 372 4.90 9.85 -10.53
CA GLN A 372 3.56 9.45 -10.93
C GLN A 372 2.98 8.44 -9.92
N PHE A 373 1.69 8.54 -9.66
CA PHE A 373 1.02 7.73 -8.64
C PHE A 373 -0.14 6.94 -9.22
N GLY A 374 -0.31 5.71 -8.76
CA GLY A 374 -1.49 4.88 -8.99
C GLY A 374 -2.66 5.31 -8.10
N ALA A 375 -3.87 5.10 -8.60
CA ALA A 375 -5.11 5.31 -7.88
C ALA A 375 -5.68 3.97 -7.43
N TRP A 376 -6.19 3.90 -6.19
CA TRP A 376 -6.75 2.69 -5.60
C TRP A 376 -8.08 2.95 -4.92
N MET A 377 -9.00 2.02 -5.09
CA MET A 377 -10.18 1.89 -4.24
C MET A 377 -9.97 0.73 -3.26
N VAL A 378 -10.22 0.96 -1.99
CA VAL A 378 -10.22 -0.07 -0.94
C VAL A 378 -11.60 -0.08 -0.29
N ALA A 379 -12.24 -1.25 -0.24
CA ALA A 379 -13.53 -1.38 0.43
C ALA A 379 -13.43 -2.34 1.63
N ASN A 380 -13.91 -1.90 2.78
CA ASN A 380 -14.04 -2.76 3.96
C ASN A 380 -15.49 -3.21 4.11
N LEU A 381 -15.71 -4.52 3.98
CA LEU A 381 -17.02 -5.15 4.10
C LEU A 381 -17.12 -5.82 5.47
N THR A 382 -17.93 -5.26 6.36
CA THR A 382 -18.27 -5.89 7.63
C THR A 382 -19.34 -6.96 7.38
N LEU A 383 -19.02 -8.19 7.71
CA LEU A 383 -19.87 -9.35 7.54
C LEU A 383 -20.34 -9.89 8.89
N LYS A 384 -21.61 -10.30 8.97
CA LYS A 384 -22.16 -10.98 10.15
C LYS A 384 -21.67 -12.41 10.33
N ASP A 385 -21.19 -13.04 9.27
CA ASP A 385 -20.58 -14.38 9.28
C ASP A 385 -19.65 -14.56 8.06
N ARG A 386 -18.88 -15.65 8.05
CA ARG A 386 -17.99 -16.02 6.95
C ARG A 386 -18.78 -16.42 5.70
N PRO A 387 -18.29 -16.14 4.48
CA PRO A 387 -18.84 -16.70 3.26
C PRO A 387 -18.82 -18.23 3.28
N LYS A 388 -19.89 -18.84 2.80
CA LYS A 388 -19.96 -20.31 2.69
C LYS A 388 -18.93 -20.84 1.71
N GLN A 389 -18.31 -21.95 2.09
CA GLN A 389 -17.30 -22.62 1.26
C GLN A 389 -17.82 -24.00 0.83
N SER A 390 -17.47 -24.37 -0.39
CA SER A 390 -17.67 -25.75 -0.86
C SER A 390 -16.62 -26.67 -0.23
N PRO A 391 -16.98 -27.87 0.22
CA PRO A 391 -15.99 -28.86 0.71
C PRO A 391 -14.95 -29.29 -0.33
N ARG A 392 -15.16 -28.94 -1.60
CA ARG A 392 -14.24 -29.25 -2.72
C ARG A 392 -13.27 -28.13 -3.04
N ASP A 393 -13.44 -26.97 -2.41
CA ASP A 393 -12.60 -25.79 -2.60
C ASP A 393 -11.43 -25.80 -1.62
N PHE A 394 -10.33 -25.18 -2.01
CA PHE A 394 -9.28 -24.83 -1.07
C PHE A 394 -9.85 -23.88 0.01
N PRO A 395 -9.52 -24.07 1.29
CA PRO A 395 -10.13 -23.33 2.39
C PRO A 395 -9.89 -21.83 2.31
N LEU A 396 -10.70 -21.05 3.05
CA LEU A 396 -10.57 -19.60 3.13
C LEU A 396 -9.17 -19.23 3.62
N ALA A 397 -8.45 -18.51 2.79
CA ALA A 397 -7.10 -18.04 3.07
C ALA A 397 -7.11 -16.62 3.66
N TRP A 398 -5.97 -16.18 4.11
CA TRP A 398 -5.77 -14.78 4.45
C TRP A 398 -5.94 -13.89 3.22
N ASP A 399 -5.25 -14.19 2.11
CA ASP A 399 -5.42 -13.53 0.82
C ASP A 399 -6.20 -14.39 -0.16
N ASN A 400 -7.16 -13.78 -0.88
CA ASN A 400 -8.14 -14.46 -1.72
C ASN A 400 -8.31 -13.72 -3.05
N VAL A 401 -7.66 -14.21 -4.08
CA VAL A 401 -7.48 -13.54 -5.37
C VAL A 401 -8.42 -14.08 -6.44
N PHE A 402 -8.86 -13.22 -7.36
CA PHE A 402 -9.69 -13.59 -8.50
C PHE A 402 -8.89 -13.59 -9.80
N TYR A 403 -8.67 -14.76 -10.40
CA TYR A 403 -7.88 -14.88 -11.63
C TYR A 403 -8.42 -14.04 -12.80
N GLU A 404 -9.73 -13.92 -12.92
CA GLU A 404 -10.39 -13.24 -14.03
C GLU A 404 -11.00 -11.88 -13.60
N SER A 405 -10.34 -11.17 -12.67
CA SER A 405 -10.76 -9.85 -12.19
C SER A 405 -9.65 -8.81 -12.34
N PRO A 406 -10.01 -7.54 -12.58
CA PRO A 406 -9.07 -6.44 -12.46
C PRO A 406 -8.75 -6.08 -11.00
N SER A 407 -9.51 -6.62 -10.02
CA SER A 407 -9.21 -6.45 -8.60
C SER A 407 -8.09 -7.40 -8.16
N LEU A 408 -7.55 -7.15 -6.97
CA LEU A 408 -6.67 -8.09 -6.28
C LEU A 408 -7.44 -9.05 -5.37
N GLY A 409 -8.79 -8.98 -5.37
CA GLY A 409 -9.58 -9.76 -4.43
C GLY A 409 -9.63 -9.13 -3.05
N TYR A 410 -9.49 -9.94 -1.99
CA TYR A 410 -9.66 -9.45 -0.62
C TYR A 410 -8.81 -10.21 0.39
N VAL A 411 -8.43 -9.51 1.46
CA VAL A 411 -7.85 -10.12 2.66
C VAL A 411 -8.88 -10.25 3.78
N VAL A 412 -8.72 -11.24 4.64
CA VAL A 412 -9.60 -11.50 5.79
C VAL A 412 -8.98 -10.93 7.06
N ALA A 413 -9.46 -9.79 7.54
CA ALA A 413 -8.87 -9.09 8.68
C ALA A 413 -8.82 -9.93 9.97
N THR A 414 -9.74 -10.89 10.15
CA THR A 414 -9.76 -11.75 11.35
C THR A 414 -9.03 -13.08 11.18
N HIS A 415 -8.33 -13.31 10.06
CA HIS A 415 -7.65 -14.58 9.78
C HIS A 415 -6.69 -15.00 10.89
N GLN A 416 -5.87 -14.06 11.37
CA GLN A 416 -4.90 -14.29 12.46
C GLN A 416 -5.53 -14.77 13.79
N ARG A 417 -6.85 -14.59 13.98
CA ARG A 417 -7.54 -15.06 15.18
C ARG A 417 -7.80 -16.58 15.19
N GLY A 418 -7.62 -17.26 14.06
CA GLY A 418 -7.90 -18.70 13.93
C GLY A 418 -9.37 -19.08 14.17
N ILE A 419 -10.30 -18.14 13.99
CA ILE A 419 -11.74 -18.35 14.18
C ILE A 419 -12.40 -18.47 12.81
N GLU A 420 -13.01 -19.61 12.52
CA GLU A 420 -13.61 -19.91 11.21
C GLU A 420 -15.09 -19.48 11.08
N ARG A 421 -15.71 -19.01 12.15
CA ARG A 421 -17.14 -18.63 12.21
C ARG A 421 -17.33 -17.26 12.82
N GLY A 422 -18.49 -16.69 12.60
CA GLY A 422 -18.90 -15.42 13.17
C GLY A 422 -18.39 -14.20 12.37
N PRO A 423 -18.57 -13.00 12.92
CA PRO A 423 -18.31 -11.76 12.22
C PRO A 423 -16.87 -11.61 11.74
N THR A 424 -16.70 -11.00 10.58
CA THR A 424 -15.40 -10.67 10.01
C THR A 424 -15.45 -9.38 9.20
N VAL A 425 -14.28 -8.89 8.79
CA VAL A 425 -14.17 -7.84 7.78
C VAL A 425 -13.35 -8.40 6.61
N LEU A 426 -13.86 -8.23 5.40
CA LEU A 426 -13.12 -8.45 4.16
C LEU A 426 -12.64 -7.10 3.67
N THR A 427 -11.33 -6.95 3.49
CA THR A 427 -10.73 -5.77 2.88
C THR A 427 -10.48 -6.06 1.41
N TYR A 428 -11.29 -5.47 0.55
CA TYR A 428 -11.24 -5.65 -0.90
C TYR A 428 -10.36 -4.56 -1.53
N TYR A 429 -9.45 -4.97 -2.41
CA TYR A 429 -8.48 -4.09 -3.06
C TYR A 429 -8.72 -4.00 -4.57
N TYR A 430 -8.83 -2.77 -5.08
CA TYR A 430 -9.03 -2.51 -6.49
C TYR A 430 -8.05 -1.44 -6.99
N PRO A 431 -6.88 -1.83 -7.55
CA PRO A 431 -5.98 -0.89 -8.22
C PRO A 431 -6.56 -0.50 -9.58
N LEU A 432 -6.58 0.80 -9.89
CA LEU A 432 -7.02 1.30 -11.19
C LEU A 432 -5.80 1.41 -12.14
N CYS A 433 -5.12 0.29 -12.36
CA CYS A 433 -3.84 0.25 -13.08
C CYS A 433 -3.97 0.11 -14.60
N ASP A 434 -5.12 -0.33 -15.11
CA ASP A 434 -5.37 -0.50 -16.55
C ASP A 434 -5.61 0.84 -17.28
N GLU A 435 -5.78 1.93 -16.54
CA GLU A 435 -6.11 3.25 -17.06
C GLU A 435 -4.91 4.22 -16.92
N ASN A 436 -4.92 5.28 -17.74
CA ASN A 436 -4.01 6.40 -17.52
C ASN A 436 -4.23 6.97 -16.09
N PRO A 437 -3.17 7.27 -15.30
CA PRO A 437 -3.32 7.70 -13.91
C PRO A 437 -4.23 8.91 -13.68
N ARG A 438 -4.37 9.81 -14.66
CA ARG A 438 -5.33 10.92 -14.55
C ARG A 438 -6.77 10.42 -14.71
N VAL A 439 -7.02 9.58 -15.72
CA VAL A 439 -8.34 8.96 -15.97
C VAL A 439 -8.74 8.11 -14.78
N ALA A 440 -7.82 7.30 -14.26
CA ALA A 440 -8.03 6.50 -13.05
C ALA A 440 -8.45 7.36 -11.84
N ARG A 441 -7.77 8.48 -11.59
CA ARG A 441 -8.13 9.40 -10.50
C ARG A 441 -9.49 10.07 -10.73
N THR A 442 -9.79 10.49 -11.95
CA THR A 442 -11.10 11.06 -12.30
C THR A 442 -12.21 10.04 -12.03
N ARG A 443 -12.05 8.80 -12.52
CA ARG A 443 -12.98 7.70 -12.25
C ARG A 443 -13.14 7.43 -10.76
N LEU A 444 -12.03 7.38 -10.02
CA LEU A 444 -12.03 7.16 -8.57
C LEU A 444 -12.84 8.23 -7.83
N LEU A 445 -12.73 9.49 -8.25
CA LEU A 445 -13.40 10.62 -7.62
C LEU A 445 -14.88 10.73 -8.02
N GLU A 446 -15.20 10.52 -9.29
CA GLU A 446 -16.55 10.67 -9.84
C GLU A 446 -17.48 9.49 -9.56
N THR A 447 -16.92 8.29 -9.33
CA THR A 447 -17.73 7.13 -8.94
C THR A 447 -18.20 7.29 -7.50
N ASP A 448 -19.52 7.33 -7.31
CA ASP A 448 -20.13 7.45 -5.99
C ASP A 448 -20.00 6.16 -5.16
N TRP A 449 -20.41 6.22 -3.91
CA TRP A 449 -20.38 5.06 -3.02
C TRP A 449 -21.15 3.87 -3.58
N ARG A 450 -22.32 4.10 -4.17
CA ARG A 450 -23.18 3.03 -4.72
C ARG A 450 -22.48 2.31 -5.87
N GLY A 451 -21.84 3.06 -6.75
CA GLY A 451 -21.06 2.50 -7.85
C GLY A 451 -19.91 1.63 -7.37
N TRP A 452 -19.14 2.08 -6.39
CA TRP A 452 -18.04 1.29 -5.82
C TRP A 452 -18.53 0.07 -5.05
N ALA A 453 -19.60 0.21 -4.26
CA ALA A 453 -20.20 -0.91 -3.54
C ALA A 453 -20.70 -2.00 -4.51
N GLU A 454 -21.34 -1.61 -5.61
CA GLU A 454 -21.83 -2.55 -6.61
C GLU A 454 -20.70 -3.28 -7.34
N ILE A 455 -19.60 -2.58 -7.66
CA ILE A 455 -18.38 -3.19 -8.24
C ILE A 455 -17.83 -4.27 -7.29
N ALA A 456 -17.60 -3.93 -6.02
CA ALA A 456 -17.06 -4.87 -5.04
C ALA A 456 -17.97 -6.08 -4.83
N LEU A 457 -19.29 -5.85 -4.61
CA LEU A 457 -20.25 -6.92 -4.37
C LEU A 457 -20.47 -7.81 -5.59
N THR A 458 -20.42 -7.27 -6.81
CA THR A 458 -20.54 -8.05 -8.04
C THR A 458 -19.34 -8.95 -8.23
N ASP A 459 -18.14 -8.42 -8.01
CA ASP A 459 -16.92 -9.21 -8.12
C ASP A 459 -16.87 -10.34 -7.07
N LEU A 460 -17.12 -10.02 -5.81
CA LEU A 460 -17.18 -10.99 -4.72
C LEU A 460 -18.28 -12.06 -4.93
N SER A 461 -19.41 -11.70 -5.53
CA SER A 461 -20.52 -12.62 -5.80
C SER A 461 -20.14 -13.73 -6.78
N ARG A 462 -19.07 -13.59 -7.55
CA ARG A 462 -18.54 -14.64 -8.46
C ARG A 462 -18.09 -15.89 -7.70
N ALA A 463 -17.53 -15.69 -6.50
CA ALA A 463 -17.06 -16.77 -5.65
C ALA A 463 -17.94 -17.01 -4.43
N HIS A 464 -18.70 -16.03 -3.99
CA HIS A 464 -19.51 -16.06 -2.77
C HIS A 464 -20.93 -15.61 -3.08
N MET A 465 -21.77 -16.55 -3.52
CA MET A 465 -23.18 -16.26 -3.91
C MET A 465 -24.03 -15.67 -2.79
N ASP A 466 -23.65 -15.87 -1.54
CA ASP A 466 -24.34 -15.39 -0.34
C ASP A 466 -23.80 -14.05 0.18
N ILE A 467 -22.76 -13.48 -0.44
CA ILE A 467 -22.06 -12.30 0.07
C ILE A 467 -22.99 -11.11 0.33
N ARG A 468 -23.92 -10.82 -0.59
CA ARG A 468 -24.89 -9.71 -0.43
C ARG A 468 -25.83 -9.87 0.77
N HIS A 469 -26.02 -11.08 1.25
CA HIS A 469 -26.81 -11.38 2.46
C HIS A 469 -25.98 -11.33 3.74
N LEU A 470 -24.66 -11.43 3.62
CA LEU A 470 -23.73 -11.44 4.75
C LEU A 470 -23.25 -10.05 5.13
N VAL A 471 -23.13 -9.14 4.16
CA VAL A 471 -22.60 -7.80 4.39
C VAL A 471 -23.61 -6.95 5.16
N GLU A 472 -23.19 -6.46 6.34
CA GLU A 472 -23.95 -5.53 7.19
C GLU A 472 -23.59 -4.07 6.93
N ARG A 473 -22.33 -3.80 6.52
CA ARG A 473 -21.82 -2.47 6.18
C ARG A 473 -20.69 -2.58 5.15
N LEU A 474 -20.64 -1.62 4.24
CA LEU A 474 -19.57 -1.50 3.24
C LEU A 474 -19.08 -0.05 3.18
N ASP A 475 -17.87 0.19 3.64
CA ASP A 475 -17.23 1.51 3.56
C ASP A 475 -16.12 1.51 2.52
N VAL A 476 -15.98 2.61 1.81
CA VAL A 476 -15.05 2.77 0.69
C VAL A 476 -14.05 3.88 0.98
N MET A 477 -12.76 3.55 0.86
CA MET A 477 -11.65 4.50 0.90
C MET A 477 -11.14 4.75 -0.52
N ARG A 478 -10.92 6.02 -0.87
CA ARG A 478 -10.38 6.44 -2.15
C ARG A 478 -8.96 6.97 -1.97
N TRP A 479 -7.99 6.27 -2.54
CA TRP A 479 -6.59 6.67 -2.55
C TRP A 479 -6.20 7.19 -3.93
N GLY A 480 -6.32 8.51 -4.18
CA GLY A 480 -6.01 9.11 -5.48
C GLY A 480 -4.52 9.08 -5.85
N HIS A 481 -3.65 9.06 -4.86
CA HIS A 481 -2.19 9.00 -4.99
C HIS A 481 -1.65 7.94 -4.03
N ALA A 482 -2.10 6.70 -4.20
CA ALA A 482 -1.82 5.61 -3.27
C ALA A 482 -0.35 5.21 -3.25
N MET A 483 0.20 4.93 -4.44
CA MET A 483 1.52 4.35 -4.58
C MET A 483 2.29 5.03 -5.70
N ILE A 484 3.58 5.32 -5.46
CA ILE A 484 4.50 5.73 -6.52
C ILE A 484 4.60 4.62 -7.56
N ARG A 485 4.69 5.01 -8.83
CA ARG A 485 4.77 4.08 -9.96
C ARG A 485 6.22 3.89 -10.42
N PRO A 486 6.86 2.73 -10.16
CA PRO A 486 8.20 2.39 -10.62
C PRO A 486 8.18 2.03 -12.12
N ARG A 487 7.88 3.02 -12.97
CA ARG A 487 7.88 2.87 -14.42
C ARG A 487 9.31 2.78 -14.97
N THR A 488 9.44 2.30 -16.18
CA THR A 488 10.72 2.23 -16.90
C THR A 488 11.49 3.56 -16.82
N GLY A 489 12.76 3.50 -16.41
CA GLY A 489 13.67 4.63 -16.26
C GLY A 489 13.49 5.47 -15.00
N PHE A 490 12.54 5.14 -14.11
CA PHE A 490 12.29 5.91 -12.89
C PHE A 490 13.17 5.46 -11.72
N MET A 491 13.36 4.15 -11.55
CA MET A 491 14.06 3.61 -10.37
C MET A 491 15.53 4.08 -10.28
N TRP A 492 16.23 4.14 -11.38
CA TRP A 492 17.64 4.54 -11.42
C TRP A 492 17.87 5.85 -12.17
N GLY A 493 16.80 6.51 -12.61
CA GLY A 493 16.82 7.85 -13.16
C GLY A 493 17.27 8.93 -12.17
N SER A 494 17.43 10.17 -12.64
CA SER A 494 17.86 11.29 -11.78
C SER A 494 16.76 11.80 -10.86
N ALA A 495 15.47 11.64 -11.21
CA ALA A 495 14.36 12.29 -10.54
C ALA A 495 14.31 11.97 -9.03
N ARG A 496 14.45 10.70 -8.64
CA ARG A 496 14.46 10.30 -7.24
C ARG A 496 15.61 10.92 -6.47
N ARG A 497 16.82 10.90 -7.05
CA ARG A 497 18.02 11.50 -6.43
C ARG A 497 17.89 13.01 -6.26
N GLU A 498 17.34 13.69 -7.27
CA GLU A 498 17.08 15.13 -7.19
C GLU A 498 16.00 15.45 -6.16
N GLY A 499 14.90 14.69 -6.13
CA GLY A 499 13.82 14.85 -5.16
C GLY A 499 14.24 14.58 -3.71
N ALA A 500 15.26 13.75 -3.49
CA ALA A 500 15.80 13.46 -2.16
C ALA A 500 16.79 14.51 -1.64
N LYS A 501 17.30 15.41 -2.50
CA LYS A 501 18.22 16.48 -2.07
C LYS A 501 17.51 17.50 -1.22
N PRO A 502 18.09 17.93 -0.09
CA PRO A 502 17.57 19.05 0.67
C PRO A 502 17.50 20.34 -0.18
N PHE A 503 16.43 21.09 0.01
CA PHE A 503 16.30 22.43 -0.54
C PHE A 503 16.47 23.45 0.59
N ARG A 504 17.64 24.09 0.70
CA ARG A 504 18.02 24.89 1.87
C ARG A 504 17.85 24.09 3.16
N SER A 505 17.04 24.57 4.10
CA SER A 505 16.74 23.91 5.37
C SER A 505 15.48 23.02 5.32
N ILE A 506 15.01 22.64 4.12
CA ILE A 506 13.89 21.72 3.91
C ILE A 506 14.46 20.38 3.45
N HIS A 507 14.21 19.31 4.21
CA HIS A 507 14.63 17.93 3.94
C HIS A 507 13.41 17.11 3.56
N PHE A 508 13.49 16.26 2.53
CA PHE A 508 12.36 15.50 2.00
C PHE A 508 12.40 14.05 2.47
N ALA A 509 11.27 13.56 3.04
CA ALA A 509 11.14 12.23 3.62
C ALA A 509 9.83 11.58 3.20
N HIS A 510 9.85 10.77 2.14
CA HIS A 510 8.68 10.01 1.67
C HIS A 510 9.13 8.74 0.94
N SER A 511 8.37 7.64 1.02
CA SER A 511 8.70 6.36 0.34
C SER A 511 8.88 6.50 -1.18
N GLU A 512 8.22 7.45 -1.83
CA GLU A 512 8.39 7.73 -3.26
C GLU A 512 9.82 8.05 -3.66
N LEU A 513 10.64 8.55 -2.72
CA LEU A 513 12.05 8.86 -2.96
C LEU A 513 12.91 7.60 -3.09
N SER A 514 12.46 6.46 -2.57
CA SER A 514 13.06 5.15 -2.85
C SER A 514 12.53 4.52 -4.14
N GLY A 515 11.37 4.99 -4.63
CA GLY A 515 10.74 4.56 -5.88
C GLY A 515 9.70 3.46 -5.71
N VAL A 516 9.53 2.90 -4.50
CA VAL A 516 8.50 1.90 -4.17
C VAL A 516 7.77 2.30 -2.89
N ALA A 517 6.47 2.01 -2.83
CA ALA A 517 5.59 2.48 -1.76
C ALA A 517 5.41 1.41 -0.68
N LEU A 518 6.50 0.97 -0.06
CA LEU A 518 6.50 -0.01 1.03
C LEU A 518 6.69 0.66 2.39
N PHE A 519 6.24 -0.01 3.45
CA PHE A 519 6.45 0.45 4.83
C PHE A 519 7.94 0.59 5.15
N GLU A 520 8.74 -0.40 4.77
CA GLU A 520 10.19 -0.46 4.98
C GLU A 520 10.92 0.73 4.35
N GLU A 521 10.47 1.14 3.18
CA GLU A 521 11.02 2.28 2.45
C GLU A 521 10.68 3.61 3.12
N ALA A 522 9.43 3.77 3.55
CA ALA A 522 9.00 4.95 4.29
C ALA A 522 9.75 5.06 5.63
N PHE A 523 9.97 3.93 6.29
CA PHE A 523 10.72 3.83 7.54
C PHE A 523 12.19 4.19 7.32
N ASP A 524 12.87 3.60 6.33
CA ASP A 524 14.27 3.88 6.00
C ASP A 524 14.50 5.37 5.67
N VAL A 525 13.67 5.93 4.80
CA VAL A 525 13.76 7.35 4.41
C VAL A 525 13.51 8.27 5.61
N GLY A 526 12.55 7.91 6.49
CA GLY A 526 12.28 8.67 7.71
C GLY A 526 13.49 8.71 8.66
N LEU A 527 14.14 7.56 8.85
CA LEU A 527 15.37 7.46 9.66
C LEU A 527 16.50 8.32 9.07
N ARG A 528 16.77 8.12 7.79
CA ARG A 528 17.83 8.85 7.07
C ARG A 528 17.69 10.37 7.25
N VAL A 529 16.49 10.90 7.01
CA VAL A 529 16.25 12.34 7.07
C VAL A 529 16.32 12.87 8.51
N ALA A 530 15.85 12.09 9.49
CA ALA A 530 16.01 12.48 10.90
C ALA A 530 17.49 12.56 11.30
N ASP A 531 18.32 11.61 10.86
CA ASP A 531 19.76 11.62 11.10
C ASP A 531 20.44 12.82 10.40
N GLU A 532 20.08 13.15 9.15
CA GLU A 532 20.55 14.34 8.45
C GLU A 532 20.26 15.65 9.22
N VAL A 533 19.08 15.73 9.85
CA VAL A 533 18.65 16.90 10.64
C VAL A 533 19.33 16.95 12.00
N SER A 534 19.62 15.79 12.60
CA SER A 534 20.21 15.70 13.95
C SER A 534 21.71 16.01 13.99
N HIS A 535 22.45 15.79 12.91
CA HIS A 535 23.91 15.89 12.87
C HIS A 535 24.43 17.26 12.36
N LYS A 536 23.59 18.24 12.17
CA LYS A 536 23.91 19.62 11.78
C LYS A 536 23.40 20.62 12.82
#